data_49dc72951f82900df3b026fe277e8907
#
_entry.id   49dc72951f82900df3b026fe277e8907
#
_cell.length_a   1.000
_cell.length_b   1.000
_cell.length_c   1.000
_cell.angle_alpha   90.00
_cell.angle_beta   90.00
_cell.angle_gamma   90.00
#
_symmetry.space_group_name_H-M   'P 1'
#
loop_
_entity.id
_entity.type
_entity.pdbx_description
1 polymer ?
#
loop_
_entity_poly.entity_id
_entity_poly.type
_entity_poly.pdbx_seq_one_letter_code
_entity_poly.pdbx_strand_id
1 'polypeptide(L)'
;MGLRGTRLQLLLNVAGGFAFLLFGYDNGVMGGLVALPQFQERFHHPNPTLLGFIVGSYDVGALLGSCLVFTMGQILGRKWNIFWGCNIVLIGAAIQASSYSVAQLIVGRIVAGLGVGIISTMVPMWIAECSHVNRRGVAIVLNCSLVIVGIVIASFSNYGLVFSWPSHEGQDILAVQMIFPLFVYVMLPFCPESPRWLAAKGASVSTVASVLSLLDGKDVPETAPHIVTKAEEIVAVAQHEAELGTSWAQVFGGGELQNGRRLFLSGFVVGLLQQVTGVNAIVYYAPVVFQDAGLNPKNSFILGGAGSVAMLIGTALPALWVEKAGRRKTLLISAALEAFTMAGIAASIGWGINHPEDRTSAGWAATAFILAFEFCFGLGVCSMPYVYAPEVNSLRSRHRGNAVQTMGLWGGGFLIVMVSPPGVANLSWKYYLIWVVITLVWIPMVWAFCPETAGRSLEEMDYFFKKYQNKWYIRDVAHERMSQEDVMSVHEETKGIEEQIEVSEKHATALL
;
A
#
# COMPACT_ATOMS: atom_id res chain seq x y z
N MET A 1 0.51 9.96 32.52
CA MET A 1 0.49 11.10 31.55
C MET A 1 0.43 10.51 30.15
N GLY A 2 -0.69 10.65 29.44
CA GLY A 2 -0.85 10.13 28.08
C GLY A 2 -0.02 10.93 27.08
N LEU A 3 0.46 10.28 26.02
CA LEU A 3 1.10 10.94 24.89
C LEU A 3 0.08 11.81 24.16
N ARG A 4 0.49 13.02 23.73
CA ARG A 4 -0.37 13.99 23.02
C ARG A 4 0.39 14.68 21.88
N GLY A 5 -0.34 15.20 20.90
CA GLY A 5 0.19 15.98 19.78
C GLY A 5 1.25 15.24 18.97
N THR A 6 2.33 15.90 18.61
CA THR A 6 3.41 15.38 17.76
C THR A 6 3.99 14.05 18.26
N ARG A 7 4.07 13.85 19.59
CA ARG A 7 4.58 12.58 20.17
C ARG A 7 3.62 11.43 19.94
N LEU A 8 2.32 11.68 20.05
CA LEU A 8 1.29 10.67 19.77
C LEU A 8 1.22 10.36 18.28
N GLN A 9 1.31 11.38 17.43
CA GLN A 9 1.38 11.18 15.97
C GLN A 9 2.63 10.41 15.55
N LEU A 10 3.79 10.66 16.20
CA LEU A 10 5.00 9.89 15.96
C LEU A 10 4.80 8.42 16.37
N LEU A 11 4.21 8.17 17.55
CA LEU A 11 3.92 6.80 18.02
C LEU A 11 2.99 6.06 17.06
N LEU A 12 1.93 6.71 16.57
CA LEU A 12 1.01 6.18 15.55
C LEU A 12 1.75 5.78 14.25
N ASN A 13 2.59 6.68 13.75
CA ASN A 13 3.38 6.43 12.56
C ASN A 13 4.39 5.31 12.76
N VAL A 14 5.02 5.22 13.93
CA VAL A 14 5.97 4.15 14.26
C VAL A 14 5.24 2.81 14.41
N ALA A 15 4.09 2.77 15.08
CA ALA A 15 3.28 1.55 15.21
C ALA A 15 2.79 1.02 13.86
N GLY A 16 2.26 1.90 13.01
CA GLY A 16 1.90 1.57 11.63
C GLY A 16 3.12 1.15 10.81
N GLY A 17 4.25 1.82 11.03
CA GLY A 17 5.51 1.53 10.39
C GLY A 17 6.07 0.14 10.71
N PHE A 18 6.00 -0.33 11.96
CA PHE A 18 6.38 -1.71 12.32
C PHE A 18 5.46 -2.75 11.68
N ALA A 19 4.18 -2.45 11.55
CA ALA A 19 3.24 -3.31 10.83
C ALA A 19 3.57 -3.37 9.32
N PHE A 20 4.02 -2.27 8.73
CA PHE A 20 4.49 -2.23 7.34
C PHE A 20 5.88 -2.85 7.16
N LEU A 21 6.76 -2.72 8.13
CA LEU A 21 8.07 -3.36 8.13
C LEU A 21 7.95 -4.89 8.14
N LEU A 22 7.00 -5.43 8.92
CA LEU A 22 6.62 -6.85 8.88
C LEU A 22 6.21 -7.28 7.47
N PHE A 23 5.31 -6.53 6.83
CA PHE A 23 4.90 -6.77 5.45
C PHE A 23 6.09 -6.82 4.48
N GLY A 24 7.00 -5.85 4.59
CA GLY A 24 8.19 -5.79 3.75
C GLY A 24 9.17 -6.93 3.99
N TYR A 25 9.38 -7.31 5.25
CA TYR A 25 10.26 -8.42 5.59
C TYR A 25 9.77 -9.75 4.97
N ASP A 26 8.49 -10.06 5.11
CA ASP A 26 7.91 -11.30 4.57
C ASP A 26 7.96 -11.34 3.02
N ASN A 27 7.79 -10.19 2.37
CA ASN A 27 7.98 -10.08 0.92
C ASN A 27 9.44 -10.32 0.50
N GLY A 28 10.39 -9.73 1.22
CA GLY A 28 11.81 -9.80 0.86
C GLY A 28 12.46 -11.16 1.18
N VAL A 29 11.97 -11.86 2.21
CA VAL A 29 12.63 -13.09 2.70
C VAL A 29 12.60 -14.22 1.68
N MET A 30 11.49 -14.37 0.95
CA MET A 30 11.34 -15.48 0.00
C MET A 30 12.26 -15.35 -1.23
N GLY A 31 12.54 -14.13 -1.68
CA GLY A 31 13.40 -13.90 -2.84
C GLY A 31 14.79 -14.49 -2.70
N GLY A 32 15.39 -14.36 -1.51
CA GLY A 32 16.66 -15.01 -1.19
C GLY A 32 16.51 -16.50 -0.89
N LEU A 33 15.49 -16.86 -0.11
CA LEU A 33 15.30 -18.23 0.38
C LEU A 33 15.14 -19.25 -0.76
N VAL A 34 14.34 -18.93 -1.79
CA VAL A 34 14.12 -19.84 -2.93
C VAL A 34 15.37 -20.09 -3.78
N ALA A 35 16.35 -19.19 -3.72
CA ALA A 35 17.63 -19.34 -4.43
C ALA A 35 18.64 -20.21 -3.66
N LEU A 36 18.35 -20.59 -2.40
CA LEU A 36 19.25 -21.38 -1.57
C LEU A 36 19.28 -22.85 -1.98
N PRO A 37 20.46 -23.49 -2.09
CA PRO A 37 20.58 -24.94 -2.30
C PRO A 37 19.81 -25.73 -1.25
N GLN A 38 19.89 -25.33 0.04
CA GLN A 38 19.20 -26.01 1.14
C GLN A 38 17.67 -25.99 0.99
N PHE A 39 17.11 -24.89 0.51
CA PHE A 39 15.67 -24.81 0.19
C PHE A 39 15.30 -25.74 -0.96
N GLN A 40 16.11 -25.77 -2.02
CA GLN A 40 15.88 -26.60 -3.18
C GLN A 40 15.96 -28.10 -2.83
N GLU A 41 16.94 -28.52 -2.05
CA GLU A 41 17.10 -29.90 -1.58
C GLU A 41 15.95 -30.32 -0.66
N ARG A 42 15.58 -29.47 0.32
CA ARG A 42 14.51 -29.76 1.29
C ARG A 42 13.16 -29.95 0.63
N PHE A 43 12.84 -29.15 -0.38
CA PHE A 43 11.56 -29.20 -1.09
C PHE A 43 11.64 -29.96 -2.42
N HIS A 44 12.67 -30.83 -2.61
CA HIS A 44 12.84 -31.73 -3.75
C HIS A 44 12.87 -31.03 -5.12
N HIS A 45 13.59 -29.90 -5.22
CA HIS A 45 13.77 -29.11 -6.45
C HIS A 45 12.43 -28.79 -7.14
N PRO A 46 11.57 -27.94 -6.55
CA PRO A 46 10.28 -27.62 -7.11
C PRO A 46 10.43 -27.04 -8.53
N ASN A 47 9.56 -27.47 -9.45
CA ASN A 47 9.56 -26.94 -10.80
C ASN A 47 9.20 -25.44 -10.80
N PRO A 48 9.52 -24.68 -11.87
CA PRO A 48 9.30 -23.22 -11.91
C PRO A 48 7.87 -22.80 -11.59
N THR A 49 6.87 -23.57 -12.02
CA THR A 49 5.45 -23.28 -11.75
C THR A 49 5.11 -23.46 -10.27
N LEU A 50 5.58 -24.54 -9.65
CA LEU A 50 5.37 -24.77 -8.22
C LEU A 50 6.13 -23.75 -7.37
N LEU A 51 7.34 -23.37 -7.79
CA LEU A 51 8.12 -22.32 -7.13
C LEU A 51 7.37 -20.98 -7.15
N GLY A 52 6.85 -20.59 -8.31
CA GLY A 52 6.01 -19.39 -8.44
C GLY A 52 4.78 -19.45 -7.53
N PHE A 53 4.13 -20.61 -7.42
CA PHE A 53 2.97 -20.80 -6.55
C PHE A 53 3.34 -20.75 -5.06
N ILE A 54 4.46 -21.35 -4.64
CA ILE A 54 4.96 -21.26 -3.28
C ILE A 54 5.15 -19.79 -2.90
N VAL A 55 5.82 -18.99 -3.74
CA VAL A 55 6.06 -17.57 -3.49
C VAL A 55 4.75 -16.78 -3.54
N GLY A 56 3.93 -16.97 -4.56
CA GLY A 56 2.68 -16.22 -4.77
C GLY A 56 1.53 -16.60 -3.83
N SER A 57 1.60 -17.76 -3.14
CA SER A 57 0.55 -18.18 -2.20
C SER A 57 0.30 -17.17 -1.07
N TYR A 58 1.31 -16.39 -0.71
CA TYR A 58 1.20 -15.27 0.21
C TYR A 58 0.29 -14.15 -0.34
N ASP A 59 0.44 -13.81 -1.61
CA ASP A 59 -0.38 -12.78 -2.26
C ASP A 59 -1.85 -13.20 -2.34
N VAL A 60 -2.11 -14.52 -2.52
CA VAL A 60 -3.48 -15.08 -2.43
C VAL A 60 -4.06 -14.86 -1.03
N GLY A 61 -3.29 -15.15 0.01
CA GLY A 61 -3.69 -14.87 1.39
C GLY A 61 -4.00 -13.39 1.61
N ALA A 62 -3.13 -12.51 1.11
CA ALA A 62 -3.27 -11.06 1.27
C ALA A 62 -4.48 -10.50 0.47
N LEU A 63 -4.76 -11.05 -0.69
CA LEU A 63 -5.99 -10.75 -1.44
C LEU A 63 -7.24 -11.13 -0.61
N LEU A 64 -7.27 -12.31 0.00
CA LEU A 64 -8.36 -12.74 0.87
C LEU A 64 -8.50 -11.84 2.11
N GLY A 65 -7.38 -11.42 2.71
CA GLY A 65 -7.36 -10.47 3.82
C GLY A 65 -7.96 -9.10 3.44
N SER A 66 -7.63 -8.61 2.24
CA SER A 66 -8.20 -7.38 1.69
C SER A 66 -9.71 -7.52 1.41
N CYS A 67 -10.17 -8.69 0.94
CA CYS A 67 -11.59 -9.01 0.77
C CYS A 67 -12.34 -9.00 2.11
N LEU A 68 -11.73 -9.51 3.19
CA LEU A 68 -12.31 -9.42 4.54
C LEU A 68 -12.47 -7.97 5.00
N VAL A 69 -11.47 -7.13 4.76
CA VAL A 69 -11.56 -5.70 5.07
C VAL A 69 -12.65 -5.01 4.26
N PHE A 70 -12.79 -5.33 2.98
CA PHE A 70 -13.84 -4.79 2.11
C PHE A 70 -15.25 -5.02 2.69
N THR A 71 -15.49 -6.20 3.24
CA THR A 71 -16.79 -6.60 3.78
C THR A 71 -16.98 -6.23 5.26
N MET A 72 -15.97 -6.46 6.09
CA MET A 72 -16.04 -6.43 7.55
C MET A 72 -15.19 -5.35 8.22
N GLY A 73 -14.40 -4.58 7.47
CA GLY A 73 -13.40 -3.65 8.00
C GLY A 73 -13.93 -2.54 8.92
N GLN A 74 -15.23 -2.23 8.82
CA GLN A 74 -15.91 -1.26 9.70
C GLN A 74 -16.31 -1.84 11.05
N ILE A 75 -16.31 -3.17 11.23
CA ILE A 75 -16.88 -3.81 12.43
C ILE A 75 -16.01 -3.54 13.65
N LEU A 76 -14.71 -3.84 13.54
CA LEU A 76 -13.76 -3.82 14.66
C LEU A 76 -13.04 -2.47 14.85
N GLY A 77 -13.04 -1.59 13.85
CA GLY A 77 -12.21 -0.37 13.85
C GLY A 77 -10.81 -0.61 13.30
N ARG A 78 -10.03 0.48 13.19
CA ARG A 78 -8.72 0.41 12.52
C ARG A 78 -7.69 -0.29 13.39
N LYS A 79 -7.61 0.13 14.64
CA LYS A 79 -6.69 -0.40 15.66
C LYS A 79 -6.85 -1.91 15.86
N TRP A 80 -8.07 -2.39 16.05
CA TRP A 80 -8.32 -3.80 16.33
C TRP A 80 -8.15 -4.69 15.08
N ASN A 81 -8.45 -4.18 13.90
CA ASN A 81 -8.12 -4.91 12.67
C ASN A 81 -6.61 -5.12 12.53
N ILE A 82 -5.78 -4.10 12.83
CA ILE A 82 -4.31 -4.22 12.82
C ILE A 82 -3.86 -5.24 13.86
N PHE A 83 -4.42 -5.21 15.08
CA PHE A 83 -4.11 -6.18 16.13
C PHE A 83 -4.37 -7.63 15.68
N TRP A 84 -5.56 -7.90 15.14
CA TRP A 84 -5.91 -9.24 14.66
C TRP A 84 -5.11 -9.64 13.42
N GLY A 85 -4.82 -8.69 12.53
CA GLY A 85 -3.92 -8.91 11.40
C GLY A 85 -2.54 -9.40 11.87
N CYS A 86 -1.94 -8.75 12.87
CA CYS A 86 -0.68 -9.18 13.47
C CYS A 86 -0.74 -10.58 14.08
N ASN A 87 -1.85 -10.93 14.77
CA ASN A 87 -2.03 -12.29 15.33
C ASN A 87 -2.06 -13.36 14.22
N ILE A 88 -2.77 -13.09 13.13
CA ILE A 88 -2.86 -14.01 12.00
C ILE A 88 -1.48 -14.19 11.36
N VAL A 89 -0.71 -13.11 11.21
CA VAL A 89 0.67 -13.21 10.69
C VAL A 89 1.55 -14.05 11.61
N LEU A 90 1.48 -13.88 12.92
CA LEU A 90 2.25 -14.69 13.88
C LEU A 90 1.96 -16.18 13.72
N ILE A 91 0.68 -16.55 13.57
CA ILE A 91 0.29 -17.95 13.35
C ILE A 91 0.87 -18.46 12.03
N GLY A 92 0.74 -17.68 10.95
CA GLY A 92 1.29 -18.02 9.64
C GLY A 92 2.81 -18.16 9.67
N ALA A 93 3.50 -17.23 10.36
CA ALA A 93 4.95 -17.25 10.54
C ALA A 93 5.43 -18.50 11.30
N ALA A 94 4.72 -18.89 12.35
CA ALA A 94 5.02 -20.11 13.12
C ALA A 94 4.87 -21.38 12.25
N ILE A 95 3.81 -21.44 11.41
CA ILE A 95 3.60 -22.55 10.48
C ILE A 95 4.71 -22.59 9.41
N GLN A 96 5.12 -21.43 8.87
CA GLN A 96 6.22 -21.32 7.91
C GLN A 96 7.56 -21.76 8.52
N ALA A 97 7.90 -21.25 9.70
CA ALA A 97 9.15 -21.55 10.40
C ALA A 97 9.27 -23.04 10.79
N SER A 98 8.15 -23.71 11.03
CA SER A 98 8.10 -25.16 11.35
C SER A 98 7.85 -26.04 10.13
N SER A 99 7.94 -25.54 8.90
CA SER A 99 7.49 -26.30 7.71
C SER A 99 8.45 -27.42 7.33
N TYR A 100 7.91 -28.63 7.16
CA TYR A 100 8.60 -29.83 6.67
C TYR A 100 8.15 -30.27 5.28
N SER A 101 7.08 -29.66 4.76
CA SER A 101 6.53 -29.98 3.45
C SER A 101 6.11 -28.74 2.69
N VAL A 102 6.10 -28.82 1.36
CA VAL A 102 5.62 -27.75 0.48
C VAL A 102 4.18 -27.34 0.84
N ALA A 103 3.31 -28.29 1.13
CA ALA A 103 1.92 -28.03 1.50
C ALA A 103 1.82 -27.19 2.80
N GLN A 104 2.60 -27.54 3.81
CA GLN A 104 2.65 -26.78 5.08
C GLN A 104 3.18 -25.36 4.86
N LEU A 105 4.24 -25.20 4.06
CA LEU A 105 4.79 -23.89 3.73
C LEU A 105 3.73 -23.02 3.00
N ILE A 106 3.03 -23.57 2.02
CA ILE A 106 1.96 -22.88 1.29
C ILE A 106 0.84 -22.43 2.25
N VAL A 107 0.37 -23.33 3.14
CA VAL A 107 -0.65 -22.98 4.13
C VAL A 107 -0.17 -21.86 5.05
N GLY A 108 1.07 -21.94 5.55
CA GLY A 108 1.67 -20.91 6.39
C GLY A 108 1.74 -19.55 5.67
N ARG A 109 2.10 -19.54 4.39
CA ARG A 109 2.12 -18.34 3.56
C ARG A 109 0.73 -17.74 3.33
N ILE A 110 -0.27 -18.56 3.02
CA ILE A 110 -1.66 -18.08 2.87
C ILE A 110 -2.15 -17.45 4.18
N VAL A 111 -1.89 -18.09 5.33
CA VAL A 111 -2.30 -17.57 6.64
C VAL A 111 -1.57 -16.26 6.96
N ALA A 112 -0.25 -16.19 6.78
CA ALA A 112 0.50 -14.96 7.00
C ALA A 112 0.01 -13.84 6.06
N GLY A 113 -0.16 -14.16 4.77
CA GLY A 113 -0.69 -13.25 3.77
C GLY A 113 -2.05 -12.66 4.17
N LEU A 114 -2.98 -13.49 4.66
CA LEU A 114 -4.30 -13.03 5.11
C LEU A 114 -4.18 -11.93 6.18
N GLY A 115 -3.28 -12.08 7.14
CA GLY A 115 -3.02 -11.06 8.15
C GLY A 115 -2.42 -9.78 7.53
N VAL A 116 -1.49 -9.91 6.60
CA VAL A 116 -0.86 -8.75 5.92
C VAL A 116 -1.85 -8.03 5.00
N GLY A 117 -2.77 -8.73 4.33
CA GLY A 117 -3.84 -8.11 3.56
C GLY A 117 -4.71 -7.18 4.41
N ILE A 118 -5.03 -7.60 5.65
CA ILE A 118 -5.73 -6.75 6.62
C ILE A 118 -4.88 -5.53 7.00
N ILE A 119 -3.62 -5.74 7.36
CA ILE A 119 -2.69 -4.69 7.80
C ILE A 119 -2.45 -3.67 6.70
N SER A 120 -2.12 -4.12 5.49
CA SER A 120 -1.80 -3.25 4.34
C SER A 120 -2.97 -2.36 3.91
N THR A 121 -4.20 -2.81 4.15
CA THR A 121 -5.42 -2.03 3.91
C THR A 121 -5.69 -1.02 5.03
N MET A 122 -5.51 -1.43 6.30
CA MET A 122 -5.93 -0.64 7.46
C MET A 122 -4.93 0.42 7.89
N VAL A 123 -3.63 0.15 7.80
CA VAL A 123 -2.58 1.07 8.28
C VAL A 123 -2.61 2.41 7.55
N PRO A 124 -2.64 2.50 6.20
CA PRO A 124 -2.67 3.77 5.50
C PRO A 124 -3.92 4.58 5.82
N MET A 125 -5.06 3.90 5.96
CA MET A 125 -6.32 4.54 6.31
C MET A 125 -6.29 5.10 7.74
N TRP A 126 -5.80 4.33 8.71
CA TRP A 126 -5.67 4.78 10.10
C TRP A 126 -4.75 5.99 10.22
N ILE A 127 -3.59 5.95 9.56
CA ILE A 127 -2.65 7.08 9.50
C ILE A 127 -3.31 8.30 8.84
N ALA A 128 -4.00 8.11 7.71
CA ALA A 128 -4.69 9.19 7.01
C ALA A 128 -5.78 9.85 7.85
N GLU A 129 -6.51 9.07 8.66
CA GLU A 129 -7.61 9.54 9.50
C GLU A 129 -7.12 10.23 10.79
N CYS A 130 -5.93 9.88 11.29
CA CYS A 130 -5.32 10.44 12.49
C CYS A 130 -4.29 11.55 12.22
N SER A 131 -3.90 11.79 10.96
CA SER A 131 -2.91 12.81 10.59
C SER A 131 -3.55 14.13 10.18
N HIS A 132 -2.80 15.22 10.37
CA HIS A 132 -3.19 16.53 9.82
C HIS A 132 -3.22 16.50 8.29
N VAL A 133 -4.17 17.22 7.68
CA VAL A 133 -4.39 17.27 6.23
C VAL A 133 -3.10 17.56 5.45
N ASN A 134 -2.31 18.56 5.88
CA ASN A 134 -1.09 19.00 5.21
C ASN A 134 0.12 18.06 5.37
N ARG A 135 0.02 16.99 6.16
CA ARG A 135 1.12 16.03 6.42
C ARG A 135 0.72 14.58 6.14
N ARG A 136 -0.49 14.35 5.70
CA ARG A 136 -1.04 13.00 5.47
C ARG A 136 -0.25 12.22 4.43
N GLY A 137 0.02 12.84 3.28
CA GLY A 137 0.78 12.21 2.21
C GLY A 137 2.20 11.87 2.64
N VAL A 138 2.88 12.80 3.33
CA VAL A 138 4.22 12.57 3.89
C VAL A 138 4.22 11.40 4.88
N ALA A 139 3.24 11.32 5.79
CA ALA A 139 3.13 10.25 6.77
C ALA A 139 2.96 8.88 6.11
N ILE A 140 2.12 8.78 5.07
CA ILE A 140 1.92 7.52 4.33
C ILE A 140 3.17 7.14 3.54
N VAL A 141 3.83 8.08 2.86
CA VAL A 141 5.08 7.85 2.13
C VAL A 141 6.17 7.32 3.05
N LEU A 142 6.33 7.91 4.25
CA LEU A 142 7.31 7.42 5.23
C LEU A 142 6.96 6.01 5.74
N ASN A 143 5.68 5.69 5.92
CA ASN A 143 5.28 4.33 6.27
C ASN A 143 5.54 3.34 5.13
N CYS A 144 5.29 3.71 3.87
CA CYS A 144 5.68 2.89 2.72
C CYS A 144 7.19 2.67 2.66
N SER A 145 8.01 3.66 3.05
CA SER A 145 9.46 3.48 3.15
C SER A 145 9.85 2.41 4.17
N LEU A 146 9.08 2.22 5.24
CA LEU A 146 9.32 1.17 6.24
C LEU A 146 9.00 -0.24 5.69
N VAL A 147 8.11 -0.38 4.69
CA VAL A 147 8.01 -1.64 3.92
C VAL A 147 9.34 -1.98 3.28
N ILE A 148 9.95 -0.99 2.62
CA ILE A 148 11.22 -1.22 1.93
C ILE A 148 12.37 -1.47 2.92
N VAL A 149 12.37 -0.83 4.09
CA VAL A 149 13.30 -1.19 5.18
C VAL A 149 13.17 -2.67 5.55
N GLY A 150 11.94 -3.20 5.62
CA GLY A 150 11.69 -4.63 5.83
C GLY A 150 12.33 -5.50 4.75
N ILE A 151 12.18 -5.13 3.48
CA ILE A 151 12.81 -5.83 2.34
C ILE A 151 14.33 -5.78 2.45
N VAL A 152 14.91 -4.61 2.79
CA VAL A 152 16.36 -4.46 3.00
C VAL A 152 16.85 -5.39 4.11
N ILE A 153 16.18 -5.40 5.26
CA ILE A 153 16.53 -6.29 6.38
C ILE A 153 16.46 -7.75 5.93
N ALA A 154 15.41 -8.17 5.23
CA ALA A 154 15.26 -9.53 4.72
C ALA A 154 16.37 -9.90 3.73
N SER A 155 16.70 -9.02 2.79
CA SER A 155 17.75 -9.24 1.79
C SER A 155 19.13 -9.45 2.41
N PHE A 156 19.50 -8.59 3.38
CA PHE A 156 20.78 -8.73 4.09
C PHE A 156 20.76 -9.88 5.12
N SER A 157 19.62 -10.22 5.71
CA SER A 157 19.49 -11.42 6.55
C SER A 157 19.72 -12.68 5.72
N ASN A 158 19.12 -12.78 4.53
CA ASN A 158 19.36 -13.87 3.59
C ASN A 158 20.84 -13.98 3.24
N TYR A 159 21.52 -12.86 2.90
CA TYR A 159 22.95 -12.84 2.62
C TYR A 159 23.78 -13.33 3.82
N GLY A 160 23.52 -12.79 5.01
CA GLY A 160 24.28 -13.13 6.22
C GLY A 160 24.17 -14.60 6.60
N LEU A 161 22.96 -15.18 6.55
CA LEU A 161 22.75 -16.59 6.88
C LEU A 161 23.34 -17.54 5.84
N VAL A 162 23.23 -17.21 4.56
CA VAL A 162 23.83 -18.04 3.49
C VAL A 162 25.35 -18.16 3.60
N PHE A 163 26.05 -17.06 3.90
CA PHE A 163 27.50 -17.01 3.83
C PHE A 163 28.19 -17.12 5.20
N SER A 164 27.48 -16.83 6.29
CA SER A 164 28.07 -16.86 7.64
C SER A 164 27.62 -18.08 8.47
N TRP A 165 26.50 -18.73 8.12
CA TRP A 165 25.94 -19.85 8.88
C TRP A 165 25.36 -20.94 7.97
N PRO A 166 26.18 -21.65 7.19
CA PRO A 166 25.73 -22.62 6.19
C PRO A 166 24.98 -23.84 6.76
N SER A 167 25.04 -24.07 8.08
CA SER A 167 24.40 -25.22 8.74
C SER A 167 22.93 -25.01 9.08
N HIS A 168 22.37 -23.81 8.92
CA HIS A 168 20.98 -23.50 9.25
C HIS A 168 20.07 -23.66 8.02
N GLU A 169 18.92 -24.30 8.22
CA GLU A 169 17.99 -24.73 7.15
C GLU A 169 17.11 -23.59 6.61
N GLY A 170 17.45 -22.32 6.84
CA GLY A 170 16.68 -21.15 6.36
C GLY A 170 15.37 -20.89 7.13
N GLN A 171 14.97 -21.76 8.05
CA GLN A 171 13.74 -21.60 8.85
C GLN A 171 13.84 -20.48 9.88
N ASP A 172 15.05 -20.25 10.43
CA ASP A 172 15.31 -19.18 11.38
C ASP A 172 15.01 -17.81 10.77
N ILE A 173 15.25 -17.65 9.45
CA ILE A 173 14.94 -16.42 8.73
C ILE A 173 13.42 -16.17 8.73
N LEU A 174 12.62 -17.23 8.53
CA LEU A 174 11.16 -17.15 8.58
C LEU A 174 10.65 -16.87 10.00
N ALA A 175 11.38 -17.25 11.04
CA ALA A 175 11.01 -16.96 12.43
C ALA A 175 11.24 -15.48 12.80
N VAL A 176 12.23 -14.80 12.21
CA VAL A 176 12.55 -13.38 12.51
C VAL A 176 11.35 -12.46 12.31
N GLN A 177 10.46 -12.73 11.35
CA GLN A 177 9.27 -11.93 11.12
C GLN A 177 8.35 -11.82 12.34
N MET A 178 8.39 -12.78 13.28
CA MET A 178 7.58 -12.76 14.51
C MET A 178 7.97 -11.63 15.47
N ILE A 179 9.15 -11.03 15.32
CA ILE A 179 9.63 -9.95 16.20
C ILE A 179 8.84 -8.66 15.97
N PHE A 180 8.47 -8.36 14.74
CA PHE A 180 7.85 -7.07 14.39
C PHE A 180 6.45 -6.86 15.01
N PRO A 181 5.53 -7.84 15.02
CA PRO A 181 4.25 -7.72 15.70
C PRO A 181 4.37 -7.43 17.19
N LEU A 182 5.44 -7.89 17.85
CA LEU A 182 5.65 -7.62 19.28
C LEU A 182 5.80 -6.11 19.55
N PHE A 183 6.51 -5.39 18.68
CA PHE A 183 6.60 -3.93 18.78
C PHE A 183 5.24 -3.26 18.55
N VAL A 184 4.44 -3.76 17.61
CA VAL A 184 3.07 -3.26 17.38
C VAL A 184 2.23 -3.44 18.65
N TYR A 185 2.28 -4.60 19.31
CA TYR A 185 1.51 -4.88 20.54
C TYR A 185 1.89 -3.96 21.71
N VAL A 186 3.18 -3.61 21.83
CA VAL A 186 3.62 -2.67 22.88
C VAL A 186 3.10 -1.26 22.62
N MET A 187 3.02 -0.83 21.36
CA MET A 187 2.65 0.55 21.00
C MET A 187 1.13 0.75 20.87
N LEU A 188 0.43 -0.25 20.35
CA LEU A 188 -0.98 -0.16 19.97
C LEU A 188 -1.91 0.26 21.13
N PRO A 189 -1.71 -0.18 22.41
CA PRO A 189 -2.54 0.28 23.54
C PRO A 189 -2.52 1.79 23.76
N PHE A 190 -1.41 2.46 23.44
CA PHE A 190 -1.22 3.89 23.64
C PHE A 190 -1.74 4.74 22.45
N CYS A 191 -2.12 4.11 21.37
CA CYS A 191 -2.64 4.77 20.18
C CYS A 191 -4.17 4.90 20.24
N PRO A 192 -4.76 6.04 19.86
CA PRO A 192 -6.20 6.21 19.78
C PRO A 192 -6.78 5.48 18.57
N GLU A 193 -8.07 5.20 18.62
CA GLU A 193 -8.84 4.78 17.44
C GLU A 193 -9.10 5.99 16.52
N SER A 194 -9.49 5.73 15.28
CA SER A 194 -9.81 6.79 14.32
C SER A 194 -11.00 7.63 14.78
N PRO A 195 -10.89 8.98 14.82
CA PRO A 195 -12.01 9.86 15.17
C PRO A 195 -13.18 9.70 14.17
N ARG A 196 -12.88 9.45 12.90
CA ARG A 196 -13.91 9.24 11.87
C ARG A 196 -14.65 7.91 12.03
N TRP A 197 -13.94 6.87 12.44
CA TRP A 197 -14.59 5.59 12.73
C TRP A 197 -15.48 5.69 13.97
N LEU A 198 -15.05 6.40 15.00
CA LEU A 198 -15.86 6.64 16.19
C LEU A 198 -17.17 7.36 15.83
N ALA A 199 -17.09 8.42 15.02
CA ALA A 199 -18.27 9.13 14.53
C ALA A 199 -19.19 8.19 13.72
N ALA A 200 -18.64 7.39 12.80
CA ALA A 200 -19.40 6.43 12.00
C ALA A 200 -20.07 5.32 12.86
N LYS A 201 -19.62 5.11 14.09
CA LYS A 201 -20.22 4.21 15.09
C LYS A 201 -21.22 4.92 16.03
N GLY A 202 -21.54 6.19 15.77
CA GLY A 202 -22.47 6.96 16.56
C GLY A 202 -21.89 7.56 17.84
N ALA A 203 -20.57 7.72 17.92
CA ALA A 203 -19.95 8.38 19.06
C ALA A 203 -20.34 9.87 19.11
N SER A 204 -20.50 10.41 20.31
CA SER A 204 -20.85 11.81 20.55
C SER A 204 -19.75 12.78 20.07
N VAL A 205 -20.12 14.02 19.77
CA VAL A 205 -19.17 15.08 19.41
C VAL A 205 -18.07 15.23 20.46
N SER A 206 -18.38 15.11 21.76
CA SER A 206 -17.40 15.19 22.86
C SER A 206 -16.37 14.05 22.79
N THR A 207 -16.79 12.83 22.45
CA THR A 207 -15.87 11.69 22.29
C THR A 207 -14.92 11.90 21.08
N VAL A 208 -15.43 12.39 19.98
CA VAL A 208 -14.63 12.70 18.79
C VAL A 208 -13.67 13.87 19.07
N ALA A 209 -14.15 14.93 19.74
CA ALA A 209 -13.36 16.08 20.15
C ALA A 209 -12.20 15.69 21.09
N SER A 210 -12.42 14.76 22.03
CA SER A 210 -11.37 14.28 22.91
C SER A 210 -10.22 13.62 22.15
N VAL A 211 -10.53 12.77 21.15
CA VAL A 211 -9.50 12.14 20.30
C VAL A 211 -8.78 13.19 19.44
N LEU A 212 -9.51 14.13 18.85
CA LEU A 212 -8.91 15.21 18.06
C LEU A 212 -7.97 16.09 18.89
N SER A 213 -8.38 16.46 20.12
CA SER A 213 -7.54 17.18 21.08
C SER A 213 -6.24 16.42 21.42
N LEU A 214 -6.32 15.11 21.62
CA LEU A 214 -5.13 14.27 21.85
C LEU A 214 -4.16 14.30 20.66
N LEU A 215 -4.68 14.33 19.42
CA LEU A 215 -3.89 14.33 18.20
C LEU A 215 -3.31 15.72 17.85
N ASP A 216 -3.99 16.80 18.24
CA ASP A 216 -3.61 18.17 17.88
C ASP A 216 -2.47 18.71 18.73
N GLY A 217 -2.54 18.59 20.05
CA GLY A 217 -1.49 19.12 20.90
C GLY A 217 -1.58 18.80 22.40
N LYS A 218 -0.51 19.17 23.13
CA LYS A 218 -0.44 18.96 24.58
C LYS A 218 -1.41 19.84 25.36
N ASP A 219 -1.61 21.07 24.89
CA ASP A 219 -2.29 22.15 25.63
C ASP A 219 -3.61 22.56 24.96
N VAL A 220 -4.11 21.76 24.01
CA VAL A 220 -5.37 22.04 23.31
C VAL A 220 -6.50 21.37 24.10
N PRO A 221 -7.40 22.16 24.72
CA PRO A 221 -8.56 21.58 25.41
C PRO A 221 -9.56 20.99 24.41
N GLU A 222 -10.31 20.00 24.86
CA GLU A 222 -11.38 19.37 24.06
C GLU A 222 -12.47 20.36 23.64
N THR A 223 -12.60 21.43 24.41
CA THR A 223 -13.56 22.54 24.21
C THR A 223 -13.02 23.67 23.29
N ALA A 224 -11.80 23.53 22.74
CA ALA A 224 -11.26 24.54 21.84
C ALA A 224 -12.17 24.68 20.58
N PRO A 225 -12.53 25.91 20.16
CA PRO A 225 -13.51 26.11 19.08
C PRO A 225 -13.19 25.33 17.80
N HIS A 226 -11.92 25.36 17.36
CA HIS A 226 -11.49 24.65 16.16
C HIS A 226 -11.58 23.11 16.29
N ILE A 227 -11.44 22.55 17.51
CA ILE A 227 -11.60 21.10 17.77
C ILE A 227 -13.08 20.73 17.75
N VAL A 228 -13.93 21.54 18.40
CA VAL A 228 -15.36 21.29 18.48
C VAL A 228 -15.98 21.38 17.08
N THR A 229 -15.71 22.47 16.34
CA THR A 229 -16.21 22.62 14.96
C THR A 229 -15.81 21.44 14.08
N LYS A 230 -14.53 21.02 14.15
CA LYS A 230 -14.06 19.87 13.37
C LYS A 230 -14.71 18.54 13.82
N ALA A 231 -14.98 18.37 15.10
CA ALA A 231 -15.69 17.19 15.62
C ALA A 231 -17.15 17.18 15.15
N GLU A 232 -17.83 18.32 15.17
CA GLU A 232 -19.19 18.50 14.66
C GLU A 232 -19.27 18.20 13.17
N GLU A 233 -18.37 18.73 12.34
CA GLU A 233 -18.26 18.41 10.92
C GLU A 233 -18.12 16.90 10.67
N ILE A 234 -17.21 16.22 11.40
CA ILE A 234 -16.99 14.79 11.24
C ILE A 234 -18.23 13.98 11.63
N VAL A 235 -18.92 14.36 12.72
CA VAL A 235 -20.11 13.67 13.21
C VAL A 235 -21.30 13.93 12.28
N ALA A 236 -21.50 15.17 11.82
CA ALA A 236 -22.56 15.54 10.87
C ALA A 236 -22.44 14.75 9.56
N VAL A 237 -21.23 14.67 8.98
CA VAL A 237 -20.97 13.88 7.77
C VAL A 237 -21.27 12.40 8.02
N ALA A 238 -20.86 11.85 9.17
CA ALA A 238 -21.10 10.45 9.50
C ALA A 238 -22.59 10.13 9.69
N GLN A 239 -23.37 11.03 10.29
CA GLN A 239 -24.82 10.91 10.46
C GLN A 239 -25.54 10.96 9.11
N HIS A 240 -25.23 11.96 8.30
CA HIS A 240 -25.80 12.07 6.95
C HIS A 240 -25.51 10.82 6.10
N GLU A 241 -24.29 10.29 6.17
CA GLU A 241 -23.95 9.04 5.50
C GLU A 241 -24.73 7.83 6.04
N ALA A 242 -25.04 7.79 7.34
CA ALA A 242 -25.84 6.72 7.93
C ALA A 242 -27.30 6.75 7.42
N GLU A 243 -27.88 7.94 7.28
CA GLU A 243 -29.26 8.14 6.77
C GLU A 243 -29.42 7.68 5.32
N LEU A 244 -28.41 7.93 4.47
CA LEU A 244 -28.43 7.53 3.06
C LEU A 244 -28.43 6.00 2.84
N GLY A 245 -28.25 5.20 3.90
CA GLY A 245 -28.19 3.73 3.85
C GLY A 245 -27.03 3.19 2.99
N THR A 246 -26.66 1.91 3.12
CA THR A 246 -25.55 1.30 2.37
C THR A 246 -26.05 0.21 1.42
N SER A 247 -26.66 0.61 0.31
CA SER A 247 -26.97 -0.37 -0.74
C SER A 247 -25.69 -0.74 -1.52
N TRP A 248 -25.50 -2.02 -1.81
CA TRP A 248 -24.45 -2.49 -2.70
C TRP A 248 -24.51 -1.83 -4.09
N ALA A 249 -25.73 -1.53 -4.56
CA ALA A 249 -25.92 -0.81 -5.80
C ALA A 249 -25.29 0.60 -5.78
N GLN A 250 -25.31 1.29 -4.63
CA GLN A 250 -24.65 2.60 -4.48
C GLN A 250 -23.13 2.50 -4.35
N VAL A 251 -22.61 1.38 -3.87
CA VAL A 251 -21.17 1.13 -3.78
C VAL A 251 -20.56 0.93 -5.17
N PHE A 252 -21.20 0.11 -6.00
CA PHE A 252 -20.71 -0.22 -7.34
C PHE A 252 -21.34 0.66 -8.43
N GLY A 253 -22.41 1.37 -8.12
CA GLY A 253 -23.11 2.25 -9.06
C GLY A 253 -22.45 3.62 -9.23
N GLY A 254 -22.97 4.39 -10.18
CA GLY A 254 -22.55 5.76 -10.39
C GLY A 254 -22.97 6.66 -9.22
N GLY A 255 -24.25 6.92 -9.05
CA GLY A 255 -24.77 7.86 -8.07
C GLY A 255 -24.15 9.26 -8.17
N GLU A 256 -24.50 10.17 -7.30
CA GLU A 256 -23.94 11.53 -7.29
C GLU A 256 -22.44 11.53 -6.97
N LEU A 257 -21.98 10.66 -6.07
CA LEU A 257 -20.57 10.57 -5.63
C LEU A 257 -19.71 9.68 -6.52
N GLN A 258 -20.28 9.04 -7.55
CA GLN A 258 -19.58 8.15 -8.48
C GLN A 258 -18.68 7.10 -7.79
N ASN A 259 -19.15 6.46 -6.73
CA ASN A 259 -18.36 5.52 -5.95
C ASN A 259 -17.76 4.39 -6.79
N GLY A 260 -18.51 3.80 -7.72
CA GLY A 260 -18.00 2.76 -8.62
C GLY A 260 -16.80 3.21 -9.45
N ARG A 261 -16.83 4.45 -9.96
CA ARG A 261 -15.69 5.05 -10.67
C ARG A 261 -14.47 5.23 -9.76
N ARG A 262 -14.66 5.70 -8.53
CA ARG A 262 -13.58 5.88 -7.53
C ARG A 262 -12.97 4.54 -7.14
N LEU A 263 -13.79 3.50 -6.96
CA LEU A 263 -13.31 2.14 -6.73
C LEU A 263 -12.50 1.60 -7.92
N PHE A 264 -12.98 1.84 -9.15
CA PHE A 264 -12.24 1.46 -10.35
C PHE A 264 -10.89 2.16 -10.44
N LEU A 265 -10.84 3.47 -10.18
CA LEU A 265 -9.58 4.23 -10.15
C LEU A 265 -8.63 3.70 -9.08
N SER A 266 -9.12 3.44 -7.87
CA SER A 266 -8.30 2.96 -6.76
C SER A 266 -7.78 1.54 -7.01
N GLY A 267 -8.64 0.61 -7.41
CA GLY A 267 -8.28 -0.79 -7.54
C GLY A 267 -7.60 -1.11 -8.86
N PHE A 268 -8.23 -0.77 -9.98
CA PHE A 268 -7.73 -1.15 -11.29
C PHE A 268 -6.64 -0.21 -11.79
N VAL A 269 -6.88 1.12 -11.77
CA VAL A 269 -5.93 2.06 -12.36
C VAL A 269 -4.69 2.25 -11.48
N VAL A 270 -4.83 2.32 -10.15
CA VAL A 270 -3.72 2.66 -9.27
C VAL A 270 -3.21 1.43 -8.52
N GLY A 271 -4.08 0.58 -7.96
CA GLY A 271 -3.69 -0.62 -7.22
C GLY A 271 -3.03 -1.67 -8.11
N LEU A 272 -3.62 -1.98 -9.27
CA LEU A 272 -3.04 -2.93 -10.20
C LEU A 272 -1.79 -2.36 -10.90
N LEU A 273 -1.74 -1.04 -11.20
CA LEU A 273 -0.57 -0.38 -11.80
C LEU A 273 0.71 -0.67 -11.01
N GLN A 274 0.65 -0.58 -9.69
CA GLN A 274 1.81 -0.81 -8.83
C GLN A 274 2.49 -2.16 -9.11
N GLN A 275 1.74 -3.14 -9.57
CA GLN A 275 2.24 -4.49 -9.84
C GLN A 275 2.62 -4.69 -11.32
N VAL A 276 1.78 -4.23 -12.24
CA VAL A 276 1.99 -4.48 -13.68
C VAL A 276 3.17 -3.73 -14.31
N THR A 277 3.91 -2.94 -13.54
CA THR A 277 5.25 -2.45 -13.91
C THR A 277 6.29 -3.56 -13.89
N GLY A 278 5.97 -4.73 -13.30
CA GLY A 278 6.86 -5.88 -13.23
C GLY A 278 7.81 -5.85 -12.03
N VAL A 279 7.56 -5.01 -11.02
CA VAL A 279 8.43 -4.87 -9.84
C VAL A 279 8.66 -6.19 -9.13
N ASN A 280 7.62 -7.02 -8.97
CA ASN A 280 7.75 -8.30 -8.29
C ASN A 280 8.59 -9.32 -9.06
N ALA A 281 8.68 -9.21 -10.40
CA ALA A 281 9.59 -10.02 -11.20
C ALA A 281 11.07 -9.70 -10.90
N ILE A 282 11.36 -8.46 -10.51
CA ILE A 282 12.70 -8.04 -10.11
C ILE A 282 12.94 -8.34 -8.63
N VAL A 283 12.10 -7.83 -7.72
CA VAL A 283 12.33 -7.89 -6.25
C VAL A 283 12.35 -9.32 -5.72
N TYR A 284 11.37 -10.15 -6.11
CA TYR A 284 11.29 -11.54 -5.61
C TYR A 284 12.36 -12.46 -6.21
N TYR A 285 12.85 -12.15 -7.41
CA TYR A 285 13.81 -13.00 -8.11
C TYR A 285 15.15 -12.31 -8.37
N ALA A 286 15.45 -11.19 -7.69
CA ALA A 286 16.66 -10.40 -7.89
C ALA A 286 17.95 -11.24 -7.94
N PRO A 287 18.25 -12.15 -6.99
CA PRO A 287 19.46 -12.96 -7.07
C PRO A 287 19.49 -13.87 -8.30
N VAL A 288 18.35 -14.41 -8.73
CA VAL A 288 18.24 -15.26 -9.93
C VAL A 288 18.49 -14.41 -11.18
N VAL A 289 17.84 -13.25 -11.28
CA VAL A 289 17.99 -12.32 -12.43
C VAL A 289 19.47 -11.88 -12.58
N PHE A 290 20.17 -11.61 -11.48
CA PHE A 290 21.60 -11.27 -11.51
C PHE A 290 22.47 -12.45 -11.92
N GLN A 291 22.14 -13.67 -11.51
CA GLN A 291 22.85 -14.88 -11.94
C GLN A 291 22.65 -15.15 -13.43
N ASP A 292 21.43 -14.98 -13.94
CA ASP A 292 21.10 -15.09 -15.37
C ASP A 292 21.86 -14.05 -16.21
N ALA A 293 22.09 -12.85 -15.64
CA ALA A 293 22.94 -11.83 -16.23
C ALA A 293 24.45 -12.17 -16.19
N GLY A 294 24.84 -13.31 -15.61
CA GLY A 294 26.22 -13.82 -15.61
C GLY A 294 27.04 -13.45 -14.37
N LEU A 295 26.42 -12.95 -13.31
CA LEU A 295 27.09 -12.63 -12.05
C LEU A 295 27.21 -13.87 -11.14
N ASN A 296 28.23 -13.91 -10.31
CA ASN A 296 28.39 -15.00 -9.34
C ASN A 296 27.34 -14.89 -8.21
N PRO A 297 26.97 -16.02 -7.55
CA PRO A 297 25.92 -16.03 -6.53
C PRO A 297 26.14 -15.02 -5.40
N LYS A 298 27.37 -14.88 -4.90
CA LYS A 298 27.69 -13.96 -3.81
C LYS A 298 27.39 -12.50 -4.18
N ASN A 299 27.83 -12.07 -5.36
CA ASN A 299 27.55 -10.72 -5.85
C ASN A 299 26.06 -10.51 -6.12
N SER A 300 25.36 -11.52 -6.61
CA SER A 300 23.92 -11.47 -6.88
C SER A 300 23.10 -11.20 -5.62
N PHE A 301 23.43 -11.81 -4.49
CA PHE A 301 22.76 -11.52 -3.21
C PHE A 301 23.08 -10.12 -2.68
N ILE A 302 24.35 -9.68 -2.76
CA ILE A 302 24.74 -8.31 -2.34
C ILE A 302 24.01 -7.27 -3.20
N LEU A 303 23.97 -7.49 -4.51
CA LEU A 303 23.31 -6.56 -5.44
C LEU A 303 21.79 -6.54 -5.28
N GLY A 304 21.15 -7.66 -4.93
CA GLY A 304 19.75 -7.69 -4.53
C GLY A 304 19.48 -6.81 -3.30
N GLY A 305 20.35 -6.89 -2.29
CA GLY A 305 20.29 -5.98 -1.14
C GLY A 305 20.55 -4.52 -1.51
N ALA A 306 21.49 -4.25 -2.41
CA ALA A 306 21.78 -2.90 -2.90
C ALA A 306 20.60 -2.31 -3.69
N GLY A 307 19.90 -3.12 -4.49
CA GLY A 307 18.67 -2.74 -5.17
C GLY A 307 17.58 -2.32 -4.19
N SER A 308 17.34 -3.12 -3.15
CA SER A 308 16.40 -2.77 -2.09
C SER A 308 16.76 -1.46 -1.38
N VAL A 309 18.06 -1.16 -1.20
CA VAL A 309 18.54 0.14 -0.67
C VAL A 309 18.24 1.27 -1.66
N ALA A 310 18.49 1.07 -2.96
CA ALA A 310 18.14 2.05 -3.99
C ALA A 310 16.64 2.35 -3.99
N MET A 311 15.80 1.31 -3.89
CA MET A 311 14.35 1.43 -3.76
C MET A 311 13.94 2.18 -2.49
N LEU A 312 14.62 1.95 -1.34
CA LEU A 312 14.39 2.69 -0.10
C LEU A 312 14.64 4.19 -0.27
N ILE A 313 15.78 4.55 -0.86
CA ILE A 313 16.10 5.95 -1.14
C ILE A 313 15.02 6.56 -2.05
N GLY A 314 14.67 5.87 -3.14
CA GLY A 314 13.61 6.29 -4.06
C GLY A 314 12.27 6.50 -3.34
N THR A 315 11.87 5.61 -2.43
CA THR A 315 10.59 5.68 -1.74
C THR A 315 10.53 6.77 -0.66
N ALA A 316 11.65 7.07 -0.02
CA ALA A 316 11.73 8.11 1.01
C ALA A 316 11.75 9.53 0.42
N LEU A 317 12.39 9.72 -0.74
CA LEU A 317 12.56 11.02 -1.37
C LEU A 317 11.24 11.77 -1.66
N PRO A 318 10.15 11.16 -2.15
CA PRO A 318 8.88 11.84 -2.40
C PRO A 318 8.30 12.55 -1.18
N ALA A 319 8.65 12.15 0.05
CA ALA A 319 8.24 12.87 1.25
C ALA A 319 8.62 14.36 1.23
N LEU A 320 9.66 14.73 0.47
CA LEU A 320 10.13 16.12 0.36
C LEU A 320 9.27 16.99 -0.57
N TRP A 321 8.56 16.39 -1.53
CA TRP A 321 7.84 17.15 -2.58
C TRP A 321 6.42 16.66 -2.90
N VAL A 322 5.95 15.53 -2.36
CA VAL A 322 4.66 14.93 -2.71
C VAL A 322 3.48 15.90 -2.56
N GLU A 323 3.52 16.77 -1.55
CA GLU A 323 2.47 17.77 -1.31
C GLU A 323 2.51 18.91 -2.34
N LYS A 324 3.67 19.20 -2.93
CA LYS A 324 3.86 20.29 -3.92
C LYS A 324 3.76 19.79 -5.36
N ALA A 325 4.40 18.66 -5.67
CA ALA A 325 4.43 18.10 -7.03
C ALA A 325 3.10 17.46 -7.44
N GLY A 326 2.36 16.92 -6.46
CA GLY A 326 1.12 16.20 -6.66
C GLY A 326 1.30 14.70 -6.88
N ARG A 327 0.22 13.95 -6.66
CA ARG A 327 0.23 12.48 -6.70
C ARG A 327 0.25 11.98 -8.15
N ARG A 328 -0.60 12.58 -9.00
CA ARG A 328 -0.72 12.21 -10.42
C ARG A 328 0.57 12.42 -11.19
N LYS A 329 1.21 13.59 -11.04
CA LYS A 329 2.46 13.93 -11.73
C LYS A 329 3.60 13.01 -11.29
N THR A 330 3.73 12.76 -9.98
CA THR A 330 4.75 11.88 -9.41
C THR A 330 4.59 10.46 -9.95
N LEU A 331 3.35 9.94 -10.01
CA LEU A 331 3.04 8.62 -10.53
C LEU A 331 3.42 8.48 -12.02
N LEU A 332 3.06 9.48 -12.85
CA LEU A 332 3.36 9.46 -14.29
C LEU A 332 4.87 9.49 -14.59
N ILE A 333 5.63 10.33 -13.85
CA ILE A 333 7.09 10.41 -14.02
C ILE A 333 7.76 9.09 -13.61
N SER A 334 7.39 8.54 -12.45
CA SER A 334 7.92 7.27 -11.96
C SER A 334 7.66 6.14 -12.95
N ALA A 335 6.42 5.98 -13.43
CA ALA A 335 6.07 4.96 -14.41
C ALA A 335 6.82 5.08 -15.75
N ALA A 336 7.05 6.31 -16.23
CA ALA A 336 7.82 6.53 -17.44
C ALA A 336 9.30 6.13 -17.27
N LEU A 337 9.90 6.46 -16.13
CA LEU A 337 11.27 6.07 -15.80
C LEU A 337 11.39 4.54 -15.61
N GLU A 338 10.38 3.91 -15.02
CA GLU A 338 10.32 2.44 -14.89
C GLU A 338 10.25 1.75 -16.25
N ALA A 339 9.41 2.23 -17.16
CA ALA A 339 9.35 1.68 -18.52
C ALA A 339 10.69 1.79 -19.23
N PHE A 340 11.38 2.93 -19.08
CA PHE A 340 12.72 3.15 -19.66
C PHE A 340 13.77 2.20 -19.07
N THR A 341 13.83 2.10 -17.75
CA THR A 341 14.82 1.24 -17.07
C THR A 341 14.55 -0.24 -17.32
N MET A 342 13.28 -0.67 -17.36
CA MET A 342 12.91 -2.05 -17.70
C MET A 342 13.28 -2.40 -19.15
N ALA A 343 13.14 -1.46 -20.09
CA ALA A 343 13.63 -1.64 -21.45
C ALA A 343 15.15 -1.79 -21.52
N GLY A 344 15.88 -1.02 -20.68
CA GLY A 344 17.32 -1.16 -20.50
C GLY A 344 17.75 -2.53 -19.97
N ILE A 345 17.00 -3.10 -19.00
CA ILE A 345 17.21 -4.46 -18.49
C ILE A 345 17.07 -5.47 -19.65
N ALA A 346 15.95 -5.41 -20.39
CA ALA A 346 15.69 -6.30 -21.51
C ALA A 346 16.80 -6.21 -22.57
N ALA A 347 17.19 -5.00 -22.96
CA ALA A 347 18.23 -4.76 -23.95
C ALA A 347 19.59 -5.30 -23.52
N SER A 348 19.99 -5.06 -22.26
CA SER A 348 21.28 -5.52 -21.73
C SER A 348 21.37 -7.04 -21.67
N ILE A 349 20.33 -7.71 -21.13
CA ILE A 349 20.30 -9.19 -21.08
C ILE A 349 20.28 -9.76 -22.50
N GLY A 350 19.46 -9.18 -23.40
CA GLY A 350 19.38 -9.62 -24.80
C GLY A 350 20.69 -9.46 -25.55
N TRP A 351 21.44 -8.36 -25.31
CA TRP A 351 22.77 -8.16 -25.88
C TRP A 351 23.75 -9.24 -25.40
N GLY A 352 23.84 -9.48 -24.08
CA GLY A 352 24.76 -10.45 -23.52
C GLY A 352 24.50 -11.91 -23.97
N ILE A 353 23.26 -12.25 -24.34
CA ILE A 353 22.93 -13.56 -24.89
C ILE A 353 23.43 -13.69 -26.35
N ASN A 354 23.28 -12.62 -27.14
CA ASN A 354 23.68 -12.62 -28.56
C ASN A 354 25.17 -12.36 -28.78
N HIS A 355 25.89 -11.80 -27.79
CA HIS A 355 27.30 -11.49 -27.83
C HIS A 355 27.99 -12.08 -26.57
N PRO A 356 28.36 -13.37 -26.59
CA PRO A 356 28.95 -14.05 -25.42
C PRO A 356 30.26 -13.41 -24.93
N GLU A 357 31.02 -12.78 -25.81
CA GLU A 357 32.23 -12.01 -25.53
C GLU A 357 31.98 -10.82 -24.62
N ASP A 358 30.83 -10.19 -24.73
CA ASP A 358 30.41 -9.01 -23.97
C ASP A 358 29.54 -9.36 -22.75
N ARG A 359 29.31 -10.64 -22.47
CA ARG A 359 28.36 -11.10 -21.46
C ARG A 359 28.56 -10.46 -20.09
N THR A 360 29.81 -10.29 -19.66
CA THR A 360 30.13 -9.67 -18.38
C THR A 360 29.76 -8.19 -18.36
N SER A 361 30.09 -7.44 -19.41
CA SER A 361 29.78 -6.02 -19.53
C SER A 361 28.27 -5.80 -19.62
N ALA A 362 27.57 -6.63 -20.37
CA ALA A 362 26.12 -6.65 -20.49
C ALA A 362 25.45 -6.97 -19.13
N GLY A 363 26.01 -7.89 -18.34
CA GLY A 363 25.55 -8.20 -16.99
C GLY A 363 25.66 -7.01 -16.02
N TRP A 364 26.76 -6.27 -16.08
CA TRP A 364 26.91 -5.04 -15.28
C TRP A 364 25.96 -3.93 -15.75
N ALA A 365 25.71 -3.79 -17.07
CA ALA A 365 24.73 -2.87 -17.59
C ALA A 365 23.29 -3.24 -17.13
N ALA A 366 22.92 -4.51 -17.21
CA ALA A 366 21.64 -5.01 -16.67
C ALA A 366 21.52 -4.69 -15.17
N THR A 367 22.59 -4.91 -14.39
CA THR A 367 22.63 -4.57 -12.97
C THR A 367 22.36 -3.09 -12.73
N ALA A 368 23.00 -2.20 -13.46
CA ALA A 368 22.78 -0.75 -13.33
C ALA A 368 21.32 -0.37 -13.63
N PHE A 369 20.71 -0.96 -14.65
CA PHE A 369 19.31 -0.72 -14.97
C PHE A 369 18.36 -1.32 -13.93
N ILE A 370 18.67 -2.46 -13.30
CA ILE A 370 17.88 -3.05 -12.22
C ILE A 370 17.88 -2.11 -10.99
N LEU A 371 19.05 -1.64 -10.57
CA LEU A 371 19.16 -0.69 -9.46
C LEU A 371 18.41 0.62 -9.76
N ALA A 372 18.53 1.12 -10.99
CA ALA A 372 17.81 2.31 -11.44
C ALA A 372 16.29 2.07 -11.47
N PHE A 373 15.83 0.89 -11.89
CA PHE A 373 14.42 0.51 -11.91
C PHE A 373 13.83 0.51 -10.48
N GLU A 374 14.50 -0.13 -9.53
CA GLU A 374 14.04 -0.17 -8.14
C GLU A 374 14.00 1.23 -7.52
N PHE A 375 14.99 2.08 -7.79
CA PHE A 375 14.98 3.48 -7.39
C PHE A 375 13.79 4.24 -8.01
N CYS A 376 13.55 4.10 -9.32
CA CYS A 376 12.47 4.78 -10.04
C CYS A 376 11.09 4.31 -9.57
N PHE A 377 10.91 3.02 -9.28
CA PHE A 377 9.70 2.48 -8.67
C PHE A 377 9.42 3.15 -7.32
N GLY A 378 10.45 3.32 -6.49
CA GLY A 378 10.35 4.04 -5.23
C GLY A 378 9.84 5.48 -5.39
N LEU A 379 10.28 6.21 -6.43
CA LEU A 379 9.95 7.64 -6.62
C LEU A 379 8.45 7.95 -6.72
N GLY A 380 7.60 6.99 -7.05
CA GLY A 380 6.17 7.24 -7.17
C GLY A 380 5.30 6.01 -7.10
N VAL A 381 5.50 5.02 -7.96
CA VAL A 381 4.60 3.87 -8.08
C VAL A 381 4.52 3.05 -6.79
N CYS A 382 5.58 3.01 -5.98
CA CYS A 382 5.58 2.32 -4.69
C CYS A 382 4.59 2.91 -3.68
N SER A 383 4.60 4.23 -3.47
CA SER A 383 3.89 4.88 -2.37
C SER A 383 2.59 5.58 -2.80
N MET A 384 2.52 6.09 -4.04
CA MET A 384 1.37 6.89 -4.49
C MET A 384 0.04 6.14 -4.47
N PRO A 385 -0.07 4.84 -4.76
CA PRO A 385 -1.31 4.09 -4.63
C PRO A 385 -1.93 4.15 -3.22
N TYR A 386 -1.09 4.04 -2.19
CA TYR A 386 -1.52 4.11 -0.80
C TYR A 386 -1.92 5.52 -0.34
N VAL A 387 -1.36 6.57 -0.98
CA VAL A 387 -1.77 7.96 -0.74
C VAL A 387 -3.05 8.28 -1.49
N TYR A 388 -3.15 7.85 -2.75
CA TYR A 388 -4.23 8.19 -3.66
C TYR A 388 -5.57 7.56 -3.29
N ALA A 389 -5.57 6.26 -2.93
CA ALA A 389 -6.79 5.54 -2.65
C ALA A 389 -7.62 6.15 -1.49
N PRO A 390 -7.07 6.49 -0.32
CA PRO A 390 -7.84 7.16 0.72
C PRO A 390 -8.23 8.61 0.39
N GLU A 391 -7.52 9.27 -0.54
CA GLU A 391 -7.83 10.65 -0.95
C GLU A 391 -8.93 10.72 -2.03
N VAL A 392 -8.98 9.76 -2.95
CA VAL A 392 -9.95 9.75 -4.04
C VAL A 392 -11.33 9.22 -3.62
N ASN A 393 -11.39 8.36 -2.60
CA ASN A 393 -12.63 7.74 -2.17
C ASN A 393 -13.38 8.60 -1.13
N SER A 394 -14.71 8.68 -1.27
CA SER A 394 -15.60 9.37 -0.30
C SER A 394 -15.46 8.75 1.09
N LEU A 395 -15.76 9.50 2.13
CA LEU A 395 -15.63 9.06 3.52
C LEU A 395 -16.29 7.70 3.76
N ARG A 396 -17.50 7.53 3.25
CA ARG A 396 -18.31 6.31 3.35
C ARG A 396 -17.70 5.09 2.67
N SER A 397 -17.15 5.29 1.46
CA SER A 397 -16.57 4.20 0.65
C SER A 397 -15.06 4.02 0.85
N ARG A 398 -14.41 4.83 1.68
CA ARG A 398 -12.93 4.86 1.82
C ARG A 398 -12.33 3.53 2.23
N HIS A 399 -12.93 2.84 3.21
CA HIS A 399 -12.43 1.51 3.61
C HIS A 399 -12.55 0.49 2.48
N ARG A 400 -13.62 0.58 1.67
CA ARG A 400 -13.82 -0.26 0.48
C ARG A 400 -12.85 0.12 -0.64
N GLY A 401 -12.65 1.43 -0.85
CA GLY A 401 -11.69 1.94 -1.83
C GLY A 401 -10.26 1.50 -1.54
N ASN A 402 -9.82 1.58 -0.29
CA ASN A 402 -8.53 1.08 0.13
C ASN A 402 -8.44 -0.46 0.00
N ALA A 403 -9.50 -1.17 0.35
CA ALA A 403 -9.55 -2.62 0.18
C ALA A 403 -9.46 -3.02 -1.30
N VAL A 404 -10.18 -2.34 -2.20
CA VAL A 404 -10.10 -2.60 -3.65
C VAL A 404 -8.72 -2.24 -4.21
N GLN A 405 -8.07 -1.19 -3.70
CA GLN A 405 -6.69 -0.86 -4.06
C GLN A 405 -5.73 -1.99 -3.67
N THR A 406 -5.82 -2.49 -2.44
CA THR A 406 -4.99 -3.60 -1.99
C THR A 406 -5.36 -4.93 -2.64
N MET A 407 -6.62 -5.17 -3.02
CA MET A 407 -7.00 -6.30 -3.88
C MET A 407 -6.33 -6.24 -5.25
N GLY A 408 -6.30 -5.05 -5.88
CA GLY A 408 -5.59 -4.83 -7.14
C GLY A 408 -4.08 -5.09 -7.01
N LEU A 409 -3.49 -4.62 -5.92
CA LEU A 409 -2.09 -4.85 -5.58
C LEU A 409 -1.78 -6.34 -5.40
N TRP A 410 -2.48 -7.04 -4.51
CA TRP A 410 -2.20 -8.43 -4.19
C TRP A 410 -2.58 -9.39 -5.31
N GLY A 411 -3.72 -9.14 -5.98
CA GLY A 411 -4.15 -9.93 -7.14
C GLY A 411 -3.18 -9.78 -8.33
N GLY A 412 -2.73 -8.55 -8.60
CA GLY A 412 -1.70 -8.28 -9.59
C GLY A 412 -0.35 -8.90 -9.21
N GLY A 413 0.05 -8.77 -7.93
CA GLY A 413 1.25 -9.38 -7.37
C GLY A 413 1.28 -10.88 -7.59
N PHE A 414 0.22 -11.58 -7.20
CA PHE A 414 0.10 -13.02 -7.41
C PHE A 414 0.31 -13.42 -8.87
N LEU A 415 -0.37 -12.74 -9.80
CA LEU A 415 -0.25 -13.05 -11.22
C LEU A 415 1.19 -12.91 -11.71
N ILE A 416 1.87 -11.83 -11.35
CA ILE A 416 3.24 -11.58 -11.78
C ILE A 416 4.22 -12.57 -11.16
N VAL A 417 4.13 -12.80 -9.86
CA VAL A 417 4.99 -13.74 -9.15
C VAL A 417 4.82 -15.16 -9.70
N MET A 418 3.58 -15.57 -10.00
CA MET A 418 3.27 -16.89 -10.57
C MET A 418 3.84 -17.08 -11.98
N VAL A 419 3.74 -16.05 -12.83
CA VAL A 419 4.19 -16.16 -14.22
C VAL A 419 5.68 -15.84 -14.42
N SER A 420 6.36 -15.26 -13.43
CA SER A 420 7.76 -14.84 -13.56
C SER A 420 8.74 -16.00 -13.78
N PRO A 421 8.77 -17.07 -12.97
CA PRO A 421 9.71 -18.17 -13.19
C PRO A 421 9.54 -18.86 -14.55
N PRO A 422 8.32 -19.30 -14.97
CA PRO A 422 8.14 -19.89 -16.29
C PRO A 422 8.32 -18.86 -17.42
N GLY A 423 7.99 -17.58 -17.17
CA GLY A 423 8.16 -16.51 -18.14
C GLY A 423 9.63 -16.26 -18.46
N VAL A 424 10.48 -16.12 -17.46
CA VAL A 424 11.93 -15.96 -17.64
C VAL A 424 12.53 -17.20 -18.28
N ALA A 425 12.17 -18.41 -17.82
CA ALA A 425 12.68 -19.65 -18.37
C ALA A 425 12.37 -19.83 -19.87
N ASN A 426 11.17 -19.45 -20.33
CA ASN A 426 10.74 -19.67 -21.70
C ASN A 426 11.00 -18.48 -22.64
N LEU A 427 10.93 -17.24 -22.16
CA LEU A 427 11.02 -16.02 -22.96
C LEU A 427 12.36 -15.28 -22.80
N SER A 428 13.14 -15.61 -21.74
CA SER A 428 14.40 -14.97 -21.42
C SER A 428 14.24 -13.43 -21.38
N TRP A 429 15.11 -12.65 -22.02
CA TRP A 429 15.05 -11.19 -22.05
C TRP A 429 13.74 -10.60 -22.58
N LYS A 430 13.00 -11.32 -23.45
CA LYS A 430 11.71 -10.88 -24.01
C LYS A 430 10.62 -10.79 -22.94
N TYR A 431 10.76 -11.51 -21.82
CA TYR A 431 9.84 -11.43 -20.70
C TYR A 431 9.73 -10.00 -20.14
N TYR A 432 10.85 -9.30 -20.02
CA TYR A 432 10.87 -7.93 -19.49
C TYR A 432 10.19 -6.93 -20.43
N LEU A 433 10.16 -7.17 -21.75
CA LEU A 433 9.45 -6.31 -22.71
C LEU A 433 7.93 -6.31 -22.52
N ILE A 434 7.37 -7.39 -21.97
CA ILE A 434 5.93 -7.46 -21.66
C ILE A 434 5.58 -6.34 -20.67
N TRP A 435 6.39 -6.17 -19.63
CA TRP A 435 6.17 -5.17 -18.58
C TRP A 435 6.38 -3.75 -19.11
N VAL A 436 7.33 -3.55 -20.03
CA VAL A 436 7.51 -2.26 -20.72
C VAL A 436 6.23 -1.87 -21.46
N VAL A 437 5.68 -2.77 -22.27
CA VAL A 437 4.47 -2.50 -23.06
C VAL A 437 3.28 -2.20 -22.16
N ILE A 438 3.08 -3.00 -21.13
CA ILE A 438 1.97 -2.82 -20.17
C ILE A 438 2.10 -1.46 -19.47
N THR A 439 3.28 -1.11 -18.97
CA THR A 439 3.52 0.18 -18.30
C THR A 439 3.26 1.36 -19.25
N LEU A 440 3.72 1.27 -20.50
CA LEU A 440 3.46 2.31 -21.52
C LEU A 440 1.97 2.48 -21.84
N VAL A 441 1.17 1.41 -21.80
CA VAL A 441 -0.30 1.48 -21.94
C VAL A 441 -0.93 2.10 -20.69
N TRP A 442 -0.36 1.86 -19.50
CA TRP A 442 -0.92 2.35 -18.22
C TRP A 442 -0.73 3.85 -18.00
N ILE A 443 0.38 4.41 -18.48
CA ILE A 443 0.67 5.85 -18.38
C ILE A 443 -0.48 6.72 -18.93
N PRO A 444 -0.96 6.53 -20.17
CA PRO A 444 -2.10 7.30 -20.68
C PRO A 444 -3.40 7.05 -19.90
N MET A 445 -3.61 5.88 -19.29
CA MET A 445 -4.76 5.64 -18.43
C MET A 445 -4.74 6.52 -17.17
N VAL A 446 -3.60 6.57 -16.47
CA VAL A 446 -3.44 7.46 -15.30
C VAL A 446 -3.63 8.92 -15.72
N TRP A 447 -3.03 9.30 -16.84
CA TRP A 447 -3.12 10.67 -17.35
C TRP A 447 -4.55 11.07 -17.78
N ALA A 448 -5.35 10.15 -18.32
CA ALA A 448 -6.69 10.43 -18.81
C ALA A 448 -7.75 10.40 -17.70
N PHE A 449 -7.62 9.49 -16.73
CA PHE A 449 -8.70 9.16 -15.80
C PHE A 449 -8.46 9.58 -14.35
N CYS A 450 -7.20 9.75 -13.92
CA CYS A 450 -6.90 10.09 -12.53
C CYS A 450 -6.88 11.60 -12.28
N PRO A 451 -7.76 12.14 -11.41
CA PRO A 451 -7.66 13.53 -10.94
C PRO A 451 -6.44 13.73 -10.04
N GLU A 452 -5.94 14.97 -9.96
CA GLU A 452 -4.96 15.34 -8.95
C GLU A 452 -5.64 15.53 -7.60
N THR A 453 -5.08 14.94 -6.56
CA THR A 453 -5.64 14.99 -5.20
C THR A 453 -4.84 15.89 -4.25
N ALA A 454 -3.63 16.33 -4.66
CA ALA A 454 -2.79 17.16 -3.84
C ALA A 454 -3.40 18.52 -3.54
N GLY A 455 -3.36 18.91 -2.27
CA GLY A 455 -3.84 20.22 -1.81
C GLY A 455 -5.36 20.36 -1.87
N ARG A 456 -6.10 19.23 -2.00
CA ARG A 456 -7.57 19.20 -1.94
C ARG A 456 -8.02 18.57 -0.63
N SER A 457 -9.11 19.11 -0.06
CA SER A 457 -9.83 18.44 1.01
C SER A 457 -10.56 17.21 0.46
N LEU A 458 -11.08 16.38 1.35
CA LEU A 458 -11.86 15.20 0.93
C LEU A 458 -13.23 15.62 0.39
N GLU A 459 -13.76 16.68 0.96
CA GLU A 459 -15.03 17.33 0.60
C GLU A 459 -14.91 17.96 -0.80
N GLU A 460 -13.78 18.61 -1.12
CA GLU A 460 -13.50 19.11 -2.47
C GLU A 460 -13.39 17.97 -3.50
N MET A 461 -12.90 16.79 -3.11
CA MET A 461 -12.89 15.63 -4.00
C MET A 461 -14.31 15.11 -4.27
N ASP A 462 -15.19 15.14 -3.27
CA ASP A 462 -16.59 14.76 -3.45
C ASP A 462 -17.30 15.71 -4.39
N TYR A 463 -17.11 17.01 -4.22
CA TYR A 463 -17.62 18.04 -5.14
C TYR A 463 -17.07 17.86 -6.57
N PHE A 464 -15.79 17.58 -6.74
CA PHE A 464 -15.18 17.33 -8.04
C PHE A 464 -15.88 16.18 -8.78
N PHE A 465 -16.14 15.06 -8.11
CA PHE A 465 -16.82 13.93 -8.71
C PHE A 465 -18.30 14.20 -8.99
N LYS A 466 -18.96 15.00 -8.15
CA LYS A 466 -20.33 15.47 -8.36
C LYS A 466 -20.42 16.40 -9.58
N LYS A 467 -19.53 17.38 -9.69
CA LYS A 467 -19.47 18.34 -10.82
C LYS A 467 -19.20 17.67 -12.16
N TYR A 468 -18.34 16.62 -12.17
CA TYR A 468 -17.90 15.94 -13.39
C TYR A 468 -18.50 14.53 -13.55
N GLN A 469 -19.76 14.32 -13.15
CA GLN A 469 -20.43 13.01 -13.22
C GLN A 469 -20.36 12.34 -14.59
N ASN A 470 -20.57 13.10 -15.67
CA ASN A 470 -20.63 12.60 -17.02
C ASN A 470 -19.28 12.63 -17.76
N LYS A 471 -18.21 13.06 -17.11
CA LYS A 471 -16.89 13.24 -17.73
C LYS A 471 -15.87 12.25 -17.18
N TRP A 472 -15.80 11.06 -17.81
CA TRP A 472 -14.79 10.06 -17.45
C TRP A 472 -13.37 10.52 -17.81
N TYR A 473 -13.21 11.14 -18.98
CA TYR A 473 -11.96 11.74 -19.43
C TYR A 473 -11.80 13.13 -18.81
N ILE A 474 -10.85 13.27 -17.88
CA ILE A 474 -10.73 14.45 -17.04
C ILE A 474 -9.43 15.22 -17.23
N ARG A 475 -8.69 14.94 -18.32
CA ARG A 475 -7.41 15.59 -18.61
C ARG A 475 -7.44 17.10 -18.39
N ASP A 476 -8.45 17.77 -18.95
CA ASP A 476 -8.54 19.22 -18.97
C ASP A 476 -8.88 19.84 -17.62
N VAL A 477 -9.53 19.05 -16.75
CA VAL A 477 -10.03 19.49 -15.43
C VAL A 477 -9.30 18.83 -14.25
N ALA A 478 -8.31 17.96 -14.54
CA ALA A 478 -7.62 17.19 -13.50
C ALA A 478 -6.95 18.08 -12.42
N HIS A 479 -6.55 19.29 -12.78
CA HIS A 479 -5.91 20.27 -11.91
C HIS A 479 -6.81 21.46 -11.54
N GLU A 480 -8.08 21.45 -11.98
CA GLU A 480 -9.03 22.53 -11.66
C GLU A 480 -9.24 22.58 -10.15
N ARG A 481 -9.01 23.75 -9.56
CA ARG A 481 -9.31 24.04 -8.16
C ARG A 481 -10.72 24.60 -8.05
N MET A 482 -11.33 24.39 -6.92
CA MET A 482 -12.62 25.01 -6.61
C MET A 482 -12.48 26.53 -6.66
N SER A 483 -13.45 27.19 -7.31
CA SER A 483 -13.60 28.63 -7.23
C SER A 483 -14.05 29.04 -5.81
N GLN A 484 -13.91 30.33 -5.46
CA GLN A 484 -14.46 30.80 -4.18
C GLN A 484 -15.98 30.63 -4.09
N GLU A 485 -16.69 30.69 -5.22
CA GLU A 485 -18.11 30.41 -5.32
C GLU A 485 -18.44 28.93 -5.06
N ASP A 486 -17.64 28.02 -5.62
CA ASP A 486 -17.76 26.58 -5.36
C ASP A 486 -17.51 26.23 -3.88
N VAL A 487 -16.54 26.89 -3.23
CA VAL A 487 -16.26 26.72 -1.79
C VAL A 487 -17.43 27.23 -0.95
N MET A 488 -18.01 28.37 -1.33
CA MET A 488 -19.17 28.91 -0.63
C MET A 488 -20.42 28.04 -0.80
N SER A 489 -20.66 27.49 -1.99
CA SER A 489 -21.80 26.59 -2.23
C SER A 489 -21.70 25.29 -1.43
N VAL A 490 -20.49 24.72 -1.27
CA VAL A 490 -20.26 23.57 -0.39
C VAL A 490 -20.48 23.92 1.08
N HIS A 491 -20.05 25.12 1.50
CA HIS A 491 -20.31 25.61 2.86
C HIS A 491 -21.82 25.85 3.12
N GLU A 492 -22.54 26.34 2.13
CA GLU A 492 -23.99 26.54 2.22
C GLU A 492 -24.76 25.20 2.21
N GLU A 493 -24.35 24.22 1.36
CA GLU A 493 -24.91 22.86 1.43
C GLU A 493 -24.64 22.21 2.80
N THR A 494 -23.43 22.38 3.36
CA THR A 494 -23.09 21.86 4.69
C THR A 494 -23.91 22.53 5.79
N LYS A 495 -24.08 23.85 5.75
CA LYS A 495 -24.95 24.58 6.67
C LYS A 495 -26.42 24.20 6.54
N GLY A 496 -26.92 24.02 5.32
CA GLY A 496 -28.28 23.56 5.08
C GLY A 496 -28.56 22.17 5.67
N ILE A 497 -27.54 21.29 5.65
CA ILE A 497 -27.59 19.97 6.30
C ILE A 497 -27.58 20.13 7.82
N GLU A 498 -26.77 21.03 8.38
CA GLU A 498 -26.74 21.32 9.82
C GLU A 498 -28.08 21.88 10.32
N GLU A 499 -28.69 22.80 9.58
CA GLU A 499 -30.02 23.33 9.89
C GLU A 499 -31.13 22.24 9.82
N GLN A 500 -31.08 21.34 8.86
CA GLN A 500 -32.00 20.20 8.77
C GLN A 500 -31.85 19.23 9.93
N ILE A 501 -30.62 18.94 10.36
CA ILE A 501 -30.35 18.10 11.53
C ILE A 501 -30.87 18.76 12.80
N GLU A 502 -30.62 20.06 12.98
CA GLU A 502 -31.12 20.82 14.15
C GLU A 502 -32.65 20.87 14.22
N VAL A 503 -33.32 20.97 13.07
CA VAL A 503 -34.78 20.92 12.97
C VAL A 503 -35.30 19.50 13.28
N SER A 504 -34.63 18.47 12.80
CA SER A 504 -34.96 17.07 13.07
C SER A 504 -34.80 16.72 14.55
N GLU A 505 -33.73 17.15 15.20
CA GLU A 505 -33.49 16.96 16.63
C GLU A 505 -34.52 17.72 17.49
N LYS A 506 -34.88 18.94 17.11
CA LYS A 506 -35.94 19.70 17.77
C LYS A 506 -37.33 19.02 17.64
N HIS A 507 -37.60 18.38 16.50
CA HIS A 507 -38.83 17.59 16.31
C HIS A 507 -38.80 16.29 17.11
N ALA A 508 -37.67 15.60 17.19
CA ALA A 508 -37.53 14.39 17.98
C ALA A 508 -37.65 14.66 19.49
N THR A 509 -37.11 15.81 19.96
CA THR A 509 -37.22 16.23 21.37
C THR A 509 -38.65 16.74 21.72
N ALA A 510 -39.42 17.21 20.75
CA ALA A 510 -40.81 17.63 20.95
C ALA A 510 -41.82 16.46 20.94
N LEU A 511 -41.39 15.28 20.50
CA LEU A 511 -42.19 14.04 20.46
C LEU A 511 -41.93 13.09 21.63
N LEU A 512 -40.96 13.40 22.48
CA LEU A 512 -40.66 12.78 23.77
C LEU A 512 -41.20 13.65 24.92
#